data_57bee67a7bd8a74242e6b0069338f9be
#
_entry.id   57bee67a7bd8a74242e6b0069338f9be
#
_cell.length_a   1.000
_cell.length_b   1.000
_cell.length_c   1.000
_cell.angle_alpha   90.00
_cell.angle_beta   90.00
_cell.angle_gamma   90.00
#
_symmetry.space_group_name_H-M   'P 1'
#
loop_
_entity.id
_entity.type
_entity.pdbx_description
1 polymer ?
#
loop_
_entity_poly.entity_id
_entity_poly.type
_entity_poly.pdbx_seq_one_letter_code
_entity_poly.pdbx_strand_id
1 'polypeptide(L)'
;MSAAHGSPTEAALDVWCADALTKTLRDAYTGAARTLEMSGAAGEVVSGQIVVHSEASCKLRAACSELRNASSVIPAGAVRVQWVRYISIARNSPGVPQDELVALAPASIPDPFWDTDEVAVQPNEAQPLWVEITVPKTAAAGKYEGSIAIKGAGVADATVPVHLSVHGFQLSETRRQQVTNWFTVPGAGMKAERNTEAYWALARDLARLLVRHRQTCFNAQLGWIPTTYSKAQGFRCDFTELDRWAAVFFDAGMERMELFQAGRSTASVDNPACRIEPNDLAVTVKDKDVVLTAEQKLRGVLGELEKHVRKRGWHGRVMIHISDEPFIHCEPSYRDVAAIVRQA
;
A
#
# COMPACT_ATOMS: atom_id res chain seq x y z
N MET A 1 0.46 39.43 -52.90
CA MET A 1 -0.30 39.34 -51.62
C MET A 1 0.34 38.22 -50.79
N SER A 2 1.14 38.60 -49.82
CA SER A 2 1.80 37.65 -48.90
C SER A 2 0.82 37.33 -47.77
N ALA A 3 0.37 36.09 -47.68
CA ALA A 3 -0.43 35.64 -46.56
C ALA A 3 0.50 35.54 -45.35
N ALA A 4 0.29 36.40 -44.37
CA ALA A 4 0.90 36.27 -43.07
C ALA A 4 0.38 34.98 -42.44
N HIS A 5 1.22 33.96 -42.34
CA HIS A 5 0.99 32.79 -41.49
C HIS A 5 1.09 33.28 -40.06
N GLY A 6 -0.04 33.58 -39.42
CA GLY A 6 -0.09 33.75 -37.97
C GLY A 6 0.37 32.43 -37.32
N SER A 7 1.35 32.53 -36.47
CA SER A 7 1.73 31.37 -35.62
C SER A 7 0.48 30.90 -34.89
N PRO A 8 0.21 29.60 -34.83
CA PRO A 8 -0.91 29.08 -34.06
C PRO A 8 -0.76 29.56 -32.60
N THR A 9 -1.79 30.21 -32.09
CA THR A 9 -1.83 30.67 -30.71
C THR A 9 -1.79 29.41 -29.83
N GLU A 10 -0.76 29.28 -29.01
CA GLU A 10 -0.66 28.20 -28.04
C GLU A 10 -1.86 28.24 -27.08
N ALA A 11 -2.48 27.08 -26.83
CA ALA A 11 -3.58 26.98 -25.89
C ALA A 11 -3.07 27.20 -24.45
N ALA A 12 -3.85 27.90 -23.65
CA ALA A 12 -3.51 28.12 -22.26
C ALA A 12 -3.66 26.81 -21.43
N LEU A 13 -2.75 26.60 -20.51
CA LEU A 13 -2.92 25.59 -19.42
C LEU A 13 -3.46 26.30 -18.19
N ASP A 14 -4.59 25.83 -17.66
CA ASP A 14 -4.99 26.19 -16.30
C ASP A 14 -4.40 25.14 -15.33
N VAL A 15 -3.68 25.62 -14.31
CA VAL A 15 -2.95 24.78 -13.40
C VAL A 15 -3.21 25.20 -11.97
N TRP A 16 -3.57 24.27 -11.11
CA TRP A 16 -3.77 24.51 -9.67
C TRP A 16 -3.20 23.41 -8.82
N CYS A 17 -3.06 23.64 -7.52
CA CYS A 17 -2.57 22.68 -6.55
C CYS A 17 -3.71 22.14 -5.71
N ALA A 18 -3.60 20.86 -5.34
CA ALA A 18 -4.54 20.16 -4.52
C ALA A 18 -3.82 19.36 -3.42
N ASP A 19 -4.52 19.10 -2.34
CA ASP A 19 -4.09 18.23 -1.25
C ASP A 19 -3.93 16.78 -1.71
N ALA A 20 -3.03 16.03 -1.09
CA ALA A 20 -2.79 14.63 -1.40
C ALA A 20 -4.02 13.73 -1.22
N LEU A 21 -4.97 14.09 -0.36
CA LEU A 21 -6.18 13.32 -0.10
C LEU A 21 -7.34 13.69 -1.04
N THR A 22 -7.18 14.74 -1.84
CA THR A 22 -8.22 15.18 -2.78
C THR A 22 -8.31 14.23 -3.97
N LYS A 23 -9.49 13.67 -4.24
CA LYS A 23 -9.78 12.92 -5.46
C LYS A 23 -10.21 13.87 -6.57
N THR A 24 -9.26 14.24 -7.45
CA THR A 24 -9.54 15.13 -8.58
C THR A 24 -10.18 14.35 -9.71
N LEU A 25 -11.49 14.49 -9.88
CA LEU A 25 -12.22 13.87 -10.99
C LEU A 25 -11.91 14.56 -12.32
N ARG A 26 -12.22 13.92 -13.46
CA ARG A 26 -11.94 14.47 -14.80
C ARG A 26 -12.65 15.78 -15.11
N ASP A 27 -13.83 15.95 -14.55
CA ASP A 27 -14.67 17.14 -14.68
C ASP A 27 -14.39 18.21 -13.62
N ALA A 28 -13.37 17.98 -12.75
CA ALA A 28 -12.97 18.98 -11.78
C ALA A 28 -12.47 20.22 -12.50
N TYR A 29 -13.10 21.35 -12.20
CA TYR A 29 -12.77 22.65 -12.75
C TYR A 29 -12.48 23.64 -11.63
N THR A 30 -11.23 24.12 -11.60
CA THR A 30 -10.68 25.13 -10.70
C THR A 30 -10.39 24.74 -9.24
N GLY A 31 -9.10 24.76 -8.91
CA GLY A 31 -8.61 25.10 -7.59
C GLY A 31 -8.07 26.54 -7.58
N ALA A 32 -8.05 27.19 -6.43
CA ALA A 32 -7.53 28.55 -6.28
C ALA A 32 -6.00 28.60 -6.05
N ALA A 33 -5.43 27.54 -5.44
CA ALA A 33 -4.01 27.50 -5.09
C ALA A 33 -3.11 27.36 -6.33
N ARG A 34 -2.17 28.28 -6.48
CA ARG A 34 -1.20 28.31 -7.61
C ARG A 34 0.22 27.94 -7.16
N THR A 35 0.40 27.66 -5.90
CA THR A 35 1.66 27.21 -5.28
C THR A 35 1.43 25.91 -4.56
N LEU A 36 2.33 24.96 -4.73
CA LEU A 36 2.28 23.69 -4.00
C LEU A 36 2.97 23.87 -2.65
N GLU A 37 2.16 24.02 -1.60
CA GLU A 37 2.63 24.18 -0.22
C GLU A 37 2.68 22.81 0.48
N MET A 38 3.85 22.45 0.99
CA MET A 38 4.05 21.20 1.71
C MET A 38 4.86 21.43 3.00
N SER A 39 4.74 20.53 3.95
CA SER A 39 5.55 20.56 5.16
C SER A 39 5.89 19.15 5.63
N GLY A 40 7.06 18.99 6.24
CA GLY A 40 7.49 17.70 6.75
C GLY A 40 8.78 17.78 7.55
N ALA A 41 9.13 16.68 8.21
CA ALA A 41 10.37 16.53 8.95
C ALA A 41 11.51 15.99 8.07
N ALA A 42 12.74 16.19 8.48
CA ALA A 42 13.88 15.51 7.86
C ALA A 42 13.71 13.98 7.92
N GLY A 43 13.88 13.28 6.80
CA GLY A 43 13.64 11.84 6.67
C GLY A 43 12.18 11.45 6.38
N GLU A 44 11.27 12.40 6.23
CA GLU A 44 9.88 12.19 5.85
C GLU A 44 9.71 12.20 4.32
N VAL A 45 8.66 11.53 3.84
CA VAL A 45 8.17 11.66 2.48
C VAL A 45 6.85 12.41 2.52
N VAL A 46 6.79 13.56 1.85
CA VAL A 46 5.61 14.41 1.77
C VAL A 46 5.05 14.43 0.36
N SER A 47 3.75 14.56 0.23
CA SER A 47 3.08 14.49 -1.07
C SER A 47 2.03 15.59 -1.22
N GLY A 48 1.78 15.94 -2.49
CA GLY A 48 0.73 16.86 -2.90
C GLY A 48 0.41 16.65 -4.38
N GLN A 49 -0.52 17.42 -4.91
CA GLN A 49 -0.95 17.30 -6.29
C GLN A 49 -0.89 18.64 -7.01
N ILE A 50 -0.50 18.59 -8.30
CA ILE A 50 -0.71 19.64 -9.27
C ILE A 50 -1.74 19.11 -10.26
N VAL A 51 -2.76 19.88 -10.55
CA VAL A 51 -3.79 19.51 -11.52
C VAL A 51 -3.67 20.39 -12.72
N VAL A 52 -3.71 19.79 -13.91
CA VAL A 52 -3.64 20.49 -15.19
C VAL A 52 -4.96 20.33 -15.91
N HIS A 53 -5.46 21.40 -16.51
CA HIS A 53 -6.61 21.42 -17.37
C HIS A 53 -6.28 22.20 -18.67
N SER A 54 -6.78 21.74 -19.80
CA SER A 54 -6.61 22.40 -21.08
C SER A 54 -7.89 22.32 -21.89
N GLU A 55 -8.24 23.40 -22.61
CA GLU A 55 -9.36 23.39 -23.58
C GLU A 55 -9.01 22.65 -24.88
N ALA A 56 -7.72 22.40 -25.13
CA ALA A 56 -7.22 21.67 -26.27
C ALA A 56 -6.60 20.33 -25.86
N SER A 57 -6.69 19.33 -26.74
CA SER A 57 -5.93 18.10 -26.60
C SER A 57 -4.43 18.38 -26.65
N CYS A 58 -3.69 17.93 -25.67
CA CYS A 58 -2.24 18.12 -25.61
C CYS A 58 -1.53 16.92 -24.98
N LYS A 59 -0.21 16.87 -25.15
CA LYS A 59 0.65 15.92 -24.47
C LYS A 59 1.61 16.69 -23.58
N LEU A 60 1.66 16.31 -22.30
CA LEU A 60 2.39 17.04 -21.29
C LEU A 60 3.48 16.19 -20.66
N ARG A 61 4.60 16.85 -20.34
CA ARG A 61 5.68 16.35 -19.51
C ARG A 61 5.88 17.29 -18.33
N ALA A 62 6.35 16.75 -17.21
CA ALA A 62 6.64 17.52 -16.03
C ALA A 62 8.07 17.25 -15.53
N ALA A 63 8.75 18.28 -15.06
CA ALA A 63 10.07 18.18 -14.47
C ALA A 63 10.18 19.12 -13.27
N CYS A 64 10.82 18.63 -12.20
CA CYS A 64 11.04 19.41 -10.99
C CYS A 64 12.45 20.00 -10.98
N SER A 65 12.58 21.24 -10.47
CA SER A 65 13.88 21.81 -10.08
C SER A 65 14.34 21.23 -8.75
N GLU A 66 15.59 21.44 -8.37
CA GLU A 66 15.98 21.32 -6.98
C GLU A 66 15.21 22.34 -6.10
N LEU A 67 15.06 22.04 -4.80
CA LEU A 67 14.51 22.98 -3.84
C LEU A 67 15.65 23.55 -2.99
N ARG A 68 15.67 24.84 -2.80
CA ARG A 68 16.73 25.56 -2.10
C ARG A 68 16.21 26.39 -0.93
N ASN A 69 17.00 26.47 0.13
CA ASN A 69 16.92 27.53 1.12
C ASN A 69 18.27 28.25 1.18
N ALA A 70 18.44 29.19 2.13
CA ALA A 70 19.67 29.96 2.24
C ALA A 70 20.94 29.13 2.52
N SER A 71 20.82 27.93 3.08
CA SER A 71 21.96 27.13 3.58
C SER A 71 21.99 25.68 3.08
N SER A 72 20.96 25.22 2.39
CA SER A 72 20.81 23.78 2.04
C SER A 72 20.04 23.59 0.74
N VAL A 73 20.26 22.45 0.10
CA VAL A 73 19.63 22.07 -1.18
C VAL A 73 19.02 20.67 -1.03
N ILE A 74 17.79 20.53 -1.46
CA ILE A 74 17.16 19.24 -1.72
C ILE A 74 17.24 19.01 -3.22
N PRO A 75 18.01 17.98 -3.68
CA PRO A 75 18.26 17.78 -5.10
C PRO A 75 16.98 17.38 -5.84
N ALA A 76 16.88 17.72 -7.13
CA ALA A 76 15.72 17.36 -7.96
C ALA A 76 15.44 15.84 -7.95
N GLY A 77 16.46 14.98 -7.83
CA GLY A 77 16.30 13.53 -7.69
C GLY A 77 15.62 13.06 -6.39
N ALA A 78 15.43 13.94 -5.41
CA ALA A 78 14.61 13.68 -4.22
C ALA A 78 13.13 13.99 -4.45
N VAL A 79 12.77 14.58 -5.58
CA VAL A 79 11.39 14.90 -5.98
C VAL A 79 10.97 13.95 -7.09
N ARG A 80 9.89 13.23 -6.86
CA ARG A 80 9.27 12.35 -7.82
C ARG A 80 7.97 12.97 -8.30
N VAL A 81 7.78 13.02 -9.61
CA VAL A 81 6.53 13.47 -10.23
C VAL A 81 5.96 12.33 -11.06
N GLN A 82 4.66 12.06 -10.91
CA GLN A 82 3.99 10.96 -11.59
C GLN A 82 2.59 11.37 -12.00
N TRP A 83 2.25 11.09 -13.26
CA TRP A 83 0.87 11.28 -13.72
C TRP A 83 -0.07 10.28 -13.08
N VAL A 84 -1.25 10.71 -12.68
CA VAL A 84 -2.27 9.85 -12.08
C VAL A 84 -3.16 9.30 -13.19
N ARG A 85 -3.33 7.98 -13.20
CA ARG A 85 -4.22 7.31 -14.16
C ARG A 85 -5.63 7.25 -13.62
N TYR A 86 -6.60 7.45 -14.50
CA TYR A 86 -8.00 7.22 -14.18
C TYR A 86 -8.39 5.77 -14.49
N ILE A 87 -9.16 5.16 -13.59
CA ILE A 87 -9.77 3.85 -13.77
C ILE A 87 -11.29 4.00 -13.92
N SER A 88 -11.87 3.22 -14.82
CA SER A 88 -13.32 3.22 -15.03
C SER A 88 -14.01 2.33 -14.02
N ILE A 89 -14.95 2.89 -13.26
CA ILE A 89 -15.81 2.19 -12.32
C ILE A 89 -17.20 2.08 -12.96
N ALA A 90 -17.61 0.86 -13.31
CA ALA A 90 -18.88 0.61 -13.99
C ALA A 90 -20.07 0.57 -13.02
N ARG A 91 -19.86 0.19 -11.76
CA ARG A 91 -20.90 0.04 -10.72
C ARG A 91 -20.34 0.45 -9.37
N ASN A 92 -21.17 1.07 -8.55
CA ASN A 92 -20.84 1.32 -7.14
C ASN A 92 -20.94 0.02 -6.34
N SER A 93 -20.22 -0.05 -5.22
CA SER A 93 -20.34 -1.16 -4.28
C SER A 93 -21.75 -1.24 -3.70
N PRO A 94 -22.35 -2.44 -3.62
CA PRO A 94 -23.67 -2.59 -3.02
C PRO A 94 -23.68 -2.14 -1.55
N GLY A 95 -24.77 -1.51 -1.13
CA GLY A 95 -25.00 -1.15 0.27
C GLY A 95 -24.26 0.10 0.76
N VAL A 96 -23.44 0.75 -0.07
CA VAL A 96 -22.80 2.01 0.29
C VAL A 96 -23.77 3.17 0.06
N PRO A 97 -24.02 4.04 1.06
CA PRO A 97 -24.82 5.25 0.89
C PRO A 97 -24.26 6.16 -0.19
N GLN A 98 -25.15 6.84 -0.94
CA GLN A 98 -24.70 7.66 -2.08
C GLN A 98 -23.88 8.88 -1.66
N ASP A 99 -24.11 9.42 -0.50
CA ASP A 99 -23.42 10.56 0.10
C ASP A 99 -22.00 10.20 0.61
N GLU A 100 -21.69 8.91 0.72
CA GLU A 100 -20.34 8.40 1.03
C GLU A 100 -19.50 8.11 -0.23
N LEU A 101 -20.09 8.21 -1.42
CA LEU A 101 -19.39 7.93 -2.67
C LEU A 101 -18.63 9.16 -3.18
N VAL A 102 -17.41 8.97 -3.65
CA VAL A 102 -16.64 10.02 -4.33
C VAL A 102 -17.31 10.46 -5.63
N ALA A 103 -17.93 9.51 -6.35
CA ALA A 103 -18.75 9.76 -7.53
C ALA A 103 -19.72 8.59 -7.76
N LEU A 104 -20.85 8.88 -8.40
CA LEU A 104 -21.79 7.85 -8.84
C LEU A 104 -21.28 7.17 -10.11
N ALA A 105 -21.29 5.85 -10.12
CA ALA A 105 -20.93 5.08 -11.32
C ALA A 105 -22.03 5.17 -12.39
N PRO A 106 -21.67 5.15 -13.71
CA PRO A 106 -20.31 4.96 -14.22
C PRO A 106 -19.45 6.21 -14.03
N ALA A 107 -18.22 6.02 -13.52
CA ALA A 107 -17.32 7.14 -13.25
C ALA A 107 -15.86 6.78 -13.58
N SER A 108 -15.04 7.81 -13.80
CA SER A 108 -13.58 7.68 -13.92
C SER A 108 -12.94 8.22 -12.64
N ILE A 109 -12.27 7.36 -11.88
CA ILE A 109 -11.69 7.70 -10.59
C ILE A 109 -10.17 7.75 -10.72
N PRO A 110 -9.49 8.82 -10.25
CA PRO A 110 -8.03 8.88 -10.21
C PRO A 110 -7.53 7.92 -9.12
N ASP A 111 -6.58 7.01 -9.48
CA ASP A 111 -6.09 6.03 -8.52
C ASP A 111 -4.64 5.63 -8.77
N PRO A 112 -4.23 4.77 -9.73
CA PRO A 112 -2.86 4.34 -9.85
C PRO A 112 -1.98 5.41 -10.51
N PHE A 113 -0.70 5.38 -10.19
CA PHE A 113 0.29 6.15 -10.95
C PHE A 113 0.49 5.54 -12.33
N TRP A 114 0.74 6.40 -13.30
CA TRP A 114 1.05 5.99 -14.66
C TRP A 114 2.56 5.90 -14.81
N ASP A 115 3.04 4.77 -15.32
CA ASP A 115 4.46 4.59 -15.64
C ASP A 115 4.74 5.22 -17.02
N THR A 116 4.77 6.54 -17.06
CA THR A 116 5.03 7.32 -18.27
C THR A 116 5.55 8.72 -17.91
N ASP A 117 6.51 9.19 -18.70
CA ASP A 117 7.01 10.57 -18.61
C ASP A 117 6.08 11.57 -19.27
N GLU A 118 5.18 11.10 -20.17
CA GLU A 118 4.28 11.93 -20.95
C GLU A 118 2.83 11.45 -20.82
N VAL A 119 1.91 12.39 -20.59
CA VAL A 119 0.48 12.10 -20.53
C VAL A 119 -0.27 12.82 -21.64
N ALA A 120 -1.27 12.16 -22.22
CA ALA A 120 -2.23 12.80 -23.10
C ALA A 120 -3.40 13.35 -22.26
N VAL A 121 -3.60 14.66 -22.33
CA VAL A 121 -4.72 15.35 -21.69
C VAL A 121 -5.81 15.59 -22.74
N GLN A 122 -7.04 15.19 -22.42
CA GLN A 122 -8.19 15.42 -23.30
C GLN A 122 -8.74 16.85 -23.11
N PRO A 123 -9.38 17.42 -24.12
CA PRO A 123 -9.99 18.74 -24.00
C PRO A 123 -11.00 18.80 -22.86
N ASN A 124 -10.90 19.82 -22.03
CA ASN A 124 -11.79 20.07 -20.89
C ASN A 124 -11.79 18.98 -19.81
N GLU A 125 -10.69 18.21 -19.71
CA GLU A 125 -10.51 17.26 -18.64
C GLU A 125 -9.36 17.68 -17.71
N ALA A 126 -9.55 17.44 -16.42
CA ALA A 126 -8.51 17.60 -15.42
C ALA A 126 -7.56 16.38 -15.42
N GLN A 127 -6.26 16.63 -15.28
CA GLN A 127 -5.25 15.60 -15.20
C GLN A 127 -4.34 15.86 -13.99
N PRO A 128 -4.42 15.04 -12.92
CA PRO A 128 -3.55 15.18 -11.76
C PRO A 128 -2.13 14.71 -12.05
N LEU A 129 -1.18 15.46 -11.52
CA LEU A 129 0.23 15.12 -11.38
C LEU A 129 0.53 14.97 -9.88
N TRP A 130 0.89 13.80 -9.45
CA TRP A 130 1.34 13.52 -8.09
C TRP A 130 2.78 13.99 -7.90
N VAL A 131 3.03 14.71 -6.83
CA VAL A 131 4.35 15.20 -6.44
C VAL A 131 4.70 14.60 -5.09
N GLU A 132 5.84 13.92 -5.02
CA GLU A 132 6.38 13.32 -3.79
C GLU A 132 7.78 13.86 -3.55
N ILE A 133 8.04 14.39 -2.36
CA ILE A 133 9.37 14.86 -1.95
C ILE A 133 9.88 13.98 -0.81
N THR A 134 10.97 13.28 -1.05
CA THR A 134 11.74 12.62 0.01
C THR A 134 12.63 13.65 0.67
N VAL A 135 12.26 14.14 1.85
CA VAL A 135 13.06 15.11 2.60
C VAL A 135 14.33 14.42 3.10
N PRO A 136 15.54 14.83 2.65
CA PRO A 136 16.77 14.20 3.11
C PRO A 136 16.92 14.29 4.63
N LYS A 137 17.46 13.25 5.27
CA LYS A 137 17.74 13.27 6.72
C LYS A 137 18.66 14.41 7.15
N THR A 138 19.50 14.87 6.22
CA THR A 138 20.44 15.98 6.42
C THR A 138 19.87 17.34 6.07
N ALA A 139 18.59 17.41 5.65
CA ALA A 139 17.96 18.69 5.31
C ALA A 139 17.89 19.59 6.53
N ALA A 140 18.39 20.81 6.42
CA ALA A 140 18.27 21.80 7.48
C ALA A 140 16.80 22.26 7.62
N ALA A 141 16.39 22.61 8.84
CA ALA A 141 15.09 23.22 9.06
C ALA A 141 14.95 24.54 8.32
N GLY A 142 13.75 24.85 7.84
CA GLY A 142 13.46 26.11 7.16
C GLY A 142 12.59 25.93 5.93
N LYS A 143 12.36 27.04 5.23
CA LYS A 143 11.58 27.07 3.99
C LYS A 143 12.49 26.82 2.80
N TYR A 144 12.13 25.88 1.97
CA TYR A 144 12.75 25.57 0.68
C TYR A 144 11.81 25.96 -0.45
N GLU A 145 12.38 26.50 -1.51
CA GLU A 145 11.64 26.94 -2.69
C GLU A 145 12.23 26.25 -3.94
N GLY A 146 11.35 25.88 -4.84
CA GLY A 146 11.64 25.31 -6.13
C GLY A 146 10.44 25.42 -7.04
N SER A 147 10.44 24.69 -8.15
CA SER A 147 9.33 24.73 -9.10
C SER A 147 9.17 23.43 -9.87
N ILE A 148 7.98 23.19 -10.38
CA ILE A 148 7.69 22.15 -11.36
C ILE A 148 7.31 22.83 -12.68
N ALA A 149 8.10 22.56 -13.72
CA ALA A 149 7.79 22.99 -15.08
C ALA A 149 6.93 21.92 -15.76
N ILE A 150 5.83 22.37 -16.39
CA ILE A 150 4.92 21.54 -17.18
C ILE A 150 4.97 22.06 -18.61
N LYS A 151 5.31 21.18 -19.53
CA LYS A 151 5.57 21.54 -20.95
C LYS A 151 4.85 20.58 -21.88
N GLY A 152 4.42 21.13 -23.04
CA GLY A 152 3.82 20.33 -24.09
C GLY A 152 3.79 21.04 -25.42
N ALA A 153 3.64 20.26 -26.50
CA ALA A 153 3.50 20.85 -27.84
C ALA A 153 2.11 21.46 -28.02
N GLY A 154 2.06 22.70 -28.55
CA GLY A 154 0.81 23.39 -28.83
C GLY A 154 0.11 24.05 -27.65
N VAL A 155 0.76 24.04 -26.48
CA VAL A 155 0.27 24.70 -25.26
C VAL A 155 1.37 25.58 -24.67
N ALA A 156 0.99 26.64 -23.97
CA ALA A 156 1.93 27.49 -23.25
C ALA A 156 2.55 26.74 -22.08
N ASP A 157 3.87 26.90 -21.89
CA ASP A 157 4.57 26.35 -20.73
C ASP A 157 3.98 26.90 -19.42
N ALA A 158 3.80 26.03 -18.44
CA ALA A 158 3.39 26.39 -17.08
C ALA A 158 4.49 26.08 -16.07
N THR A 159 4.63 26.94 -15.08
CA THR A 159 5.56 26.73 -13.96
C THR A 159 4.81 26.89 -12.65
N VAL A 160 4.86 25.88 -11.80
CA VAL A 160 4.21 25.85 -10.49
C VAL A 160 5.27 26.01 -9.41
N PRO A 161 5.21 27.07 -8.60
CA PRO A 161 6.09 27.19 -7.43
C PRO A 161 5.83 26.07 -6.42
N VAL A 162 6.90 25.54 -5.82
CA VAL A 162 6.86 24.52 -4.78
C VAL A 162 7.54 25.09 -3.53
N HIS A 163 6.80 25.14 -2.45
CA HIS A 163 7.31 25.55 -1.15
C HIS A 163 7.25 24.38 -0.18
N LEU A 164 8.38 24.04 0.42
CA LEU A 164 8.49 23.00 1.42
C LEU A 164 9.01 23.59 2.73
N SER A 165 8.21 23.47 3.79
CA SER A 165 8.62 23.82 5.15
C SER A 165 9.20 22.59 5.86
N VAL A 166 10.52 22.55 6.07
CA VAL A 166 11.18 21.47 6.82
C VAL A 166 11.21 21.82 8.30
N HIS A 167 10.62 20.95 9.12
CA HIS A 167 10.54 21.12 10.57
C HIS A 167 11.90 20.93 11.26
N GLY A 168 12.08 21.52 12.46
CA GLY A 168 13.33 21.47 13.25
C GLY A 168 13.60 20.14 13.96
N PHE A 169 13.02 19.04 13.47
CA PHE A 169 13.26 17.68 13.97
C PHE A 169 13.36 16.68 12.83
N GLN A 170 13.94 15.53 13.13
CA GLN A 170 14.08 14.42 12.19
C GLN A 170 13.12 13.29 12.53
N LEU A 171 12.52 12.68 11.52
CA LEU A 171 11.70 11.48 11.69
C LEU A 171 12.58 10.31 12.17
N SER A 172 12.21 9.71 13.30
CA SER A 172 12.96 8.58 13.87
C SER A 172 12.97 7.38 12.93
N GLU A 173 14.11 6.71 12.83
CA GLU A 173 14.23 5.42 12.15
C GLU A 173 13.56 4.31 12.94
N THR A 174 13.60 4.39 14.27
CA THR A 174 12.92 3.44 15.14
C THR A 174 11.41 3.61 15.02
N ARG A 175 10.77 2.61 14.49
CA ARG A 175 9.31 2.55 14.33
C ARG A 175 8.69 2.02 15.59
N ARG A 176 8.09 2.88 16.41
CA ARG A 176 7.45 2.50 17.67
C ARG A 176 6.04 1.94 17.47
N GLN A 177 5.35 2.43 16.46
CA GLN A 177 4.02 1.94 16.11
C GLN A 177 4.14 0.75 15.17
N GLN A 178 3.43 -0.33 15.49
CA GLN A 178 3.30 -1.47 14.59
C GLN A 178 2.22 -1.15 13.56
N VAL A 179 2.59 -1.24 12.29
CA VAL A 179 1.70 -0.99 11.16
C VAL A 179 1.62 -2.26 10.33
N THR A 180 0.40 -2.77 10.16
CA THR A 180 0.09 -3.88 9.26
C THR A 180 -0.99 -3.45 8.29
N ASN A 181 -0.71 -3.61 7.00
CA ASN A 181 -1.72 -3.60 5.94
C ASN A 181 -1.66 -4.97 5.30
N TRP A 182 -2.79 -5.65 5.25
CA TRP A 182 -2.86 -6.97 4.64
C TRP A 182 -2.72 -6.86 3.12
N PHE A 183 -1.98 -7.77 2.55
CA PHE A 183 -1.70 -7.80 1.12
C PHE A 183 -1.59 -9.22 0.61
N THR A 184 -1.70 -9.36 -0.71
CA THR A 184 -1.48 -10.62 -1.43
C THR A 184 -0.46 -10.42 -2.54
N VAL A 185 0.32 -11.47 -2.83
CA VAL A 185 1.23 -11.54 -3.97
C VAL A 185 0.85 -12.77 -4.79
N PRO A 186 0.66 -12.62 -6.11
CA PRO A 186 0.55 -11.38 -6.86
C PRO A 186 -0.76 -10.66 -6.58
N GLY A 187 -0.73 -9.32 -6.56
CA GLY A 187 -1.92 -8.49 -6.52
C GLY A 187 -2.72 -8.53 -7.82
N ALA A 188 -3.88 -7.88 -7.86
CA ALA A 188 -4.72 -7.78 -9.03
C ALA A 188 -3.93 -7.27 -10.25
N GLY A 189 -3.97 -8.02 -11.37
CA GLY A 189 -3.27 -7.68 -12.61
C GLY A 189 -1.83 -8.18 -12.72
N MET A 190 -1.22 -8.67 -11.66
CA MET A 190 0.10 -9.31 -11.73
C MET A 190 -0.06 -10.82 -11.87
N LYS A 191 0.56 -11.40 -12.89
CA LYS A 191 0.53 -12.85 -13.14
C LYS A 191 1.89 -13.45 -12.82
N ALA A 192 2.06 -13.96 -11.62
CA ALA A 192 3.18 -14.81 -11.28
C ALA A 192 2.66 -16.04 -10.53
N GLU A 193 3.00 -17.21 -11.02
CA GLU A 193 2.66 -18.48 -10.37
C GLU A 193 3.41 -18.56 -9.02
N ARG A 194 2.69 -18.98 -7.97
CA ARG A 194 3.24 -19.10 -6.61
C ARG A 194 4.51 -19.97 -6.62
N ASN A 195 5.48 -19.58 -5.83
CA ASN A 195 6.78 -20.25 -5.68
C ASN A 195 7.70 -20.22 -6.90
N THR A 196 7.36 -19.52 -8.00
CA THR A 196 8.31 -19.24 -9.08
C THR A 196 9.27 -18.10 -8.72
N GLU A 197 10.39 -17.96 -9.44
CA GLU A 197 11.30 -16.82 -9.23
C GLU A 197 10.65 -15.48 -9.56
N ALA A 198 9.72 -15.42 -10.50
CA ALA A 198 8.92 -14.23 -10.78
C ALA A 198 8.05 -13.83 -9.57
N TYR A 199 7.41 -14.81 -8.92
CA TYR A 199 6.65 -14.58 -7.69
C TYR A 199 7.54 -14.02 -6.56
N TRP A 200 8.72 -14.61 -6.35
CA TRP A 200 9.65 -14.17 -5.32
C TRP A 200 10.28 -12.82 -5.61
N ALA A 201 10.47 -12.47 -6.90
CA ALA A 201 10.89 -11.13 -7.29
C ALA A 201 9.84 -10.09 -6.93
N LEU A 202 8.57 -10.33 -7.27
CA LEU A 202 7.45 -9.46 -6.86
C LEU A 202 7.32 -9.33 -5.35
N ALA A 203 7.49 -10.43 -4.60
CA ALA A 203 7.44 -10.40 -3.13
C ALA A 203 8.55 -9.50 -2.55
N ARG A 204 9.78 -9.57 -3.10
CA ARG A 204 10.88 -8.69 -2.69
C ARG A 204 10.61 -7.22 -3.00
N ASP A 205 10.08 -6.93 -4.18
CA ASP A 205 9.75 -5.55 -4.57
C ASP A 205 8.63 -4.98 -3.70
N LEU A 206 7.60 -5.79 -3.42
CA LEU A 206 6.52 -5.41 -2.51
C LEU A 206 7.05 -5.18 -1.07
N ALA A 207 7.92 -6.06 -0.57
CA ALA A 207 8.51 -5.90 0.75
C ALA A 207 9.27 -4.57 0.88
N ARG A 208 10.08 -4.21 -0.13
CA ARG A 208 10.79 -2.92 -0.18
C ARG A 208 9.85 -1.74 -0.22
N LEU A 209 8.78 -1.83 -1.04
CA LEU A 209 7.76 -0.80 -1.14
C LEU A 209 7.06 -0.56 0.21
N LEU A 210 6.60 -1.62 0.86
CA LEU A 210 5.90 -1.54 2.14
C LEU A 210 6.80 -0.98 3.25
N VAL A 211 8.07 -1.41 3.32
CA VAL A 211 9.05 -0.88 4.28
C VAL A 211 9.34 0.61 4.02
N ARG A 212 9.45 1.03 2.75
CA ARG A 212 9.57 2.45 2.38
C ARG A 212 8.39 3.27 2.90
N HIS A 213 7.19 2.71 2.89
CA HIS A 213 5.96 3.31 3.45
C HIS A 213 5.75 3.00 4.94
N ARG A 214 6.84 2.60 5.64
CA ARG A 214 6.91 2.41 7.10
C ARG A 214 6.05 1.28 7.66
N GLN A 215 5.59 0.35 6.84
CA GLN A 215 4.95 -0.86 7.33
C GLN A 215 5.96 -1.70 8.11
N THR A 216 5.54 -2.26 9.25
CA THR A 216 6.40 -3.02 10.16
C THR A 216 6.03 -4.48 10.25
N CYS A 217 4.80 -4.84 9.88
CA CYS A 217 4.29 -6.20 9.95
C CYS A 217 3.92 -6.71 8.55
N PHE A 218 4.15 -7.99 8.31
CA PHE A 218 3.69 -8.69 7.11
C PHE A 218 2.86 -9.91 7.50
N ASN A 219 1.96 -10.30 6.62
CA ASN A 219 1.07 -11.43 6.85
C ASN A 219 1.58 -12.71 6.18
N ALA A 220 1.26 -13.84 6.80
CA ALA A 220 1.43 -15.19 6.27
C ALA A 220 0.23 -16.05 6.70
N GLN A 221 0.14 -17.27 6.22
CA GLN A 221 -1.00 -18.15 6.49
C GLN A 221 -0.55 -19.42 7.22
N LEU A 222 -1.25 -19.83 8.27
CA LEU A 222 -1.02 -21.13 8.91
C LEU A 222 -1.22 -22.29 7.92
N GLY A 223 -2.14 -22.12 6.97
CA GLY A 223 -2.40 -23.10 5.92
C GLY A 223 -1.26 -23.30 4.90
N TRP A 224 -0.22 -22.46 4.92
CA TRP A 224 0.97 -22.65 4.08
C TRP A 224 1.98 -23.65 4.69
N ILE A 225 1.69 -24.21 5.86
CA ILE A 225 2.58 -25.15 6.55
C ILE A 225 2.11 -26.57 6.26
N PRO A 226 2.69 -27.28 5.29
CA PRO A 226 2.36 -28.67 5.02
C PRO A 226 2.60 -29.49 6.29
N THR A 227 1.57 -30.18 6.76
CA THR A 227 1.62 -30.89 8.03
C THR A 227 1.18 -32.35 7.86
N THR A 228 1.92 -33.24 8.48
CA THR A 228 1.56 -34.66 8.59
C THR A 228 1.47 -35.07 10.05
N TYR A 229 0.66 -36.09 10.33
CA TYR A 229 0.56 -36.71 11.65
C TYR A 229 0.63 -38.22 11.56
N SER A 230 1.31 -38.84 12.50
CA SER A 230 1.21 -40.27 12.77
C SER A 230 1.36 -40.56 14.27
N LYS A 231 0.80 -41.69 14.76
CA LYS A 231 0.96 -42.14 16.14
C LYS A 231 2.43 -42.32 16.55
N ALA A 232 3.25 -42.73 15.59
CA ALA A 232 4.67 -42.99 15.84
C ALA A 232 5.52 -41.72 15.93
N GLN A 233 5.17 -40.65 15.20
CA GLN A 233 6.03 -39.49 15.08
C GLN A 233 5.38 -38.18 15.56
N GLY A 234 4.05 -38.18 15.87
CA GLY A 234 3.32 -36.99 16.17
C GLY A 234 3.16 -36.07 14.93
N PHE A 235 3.02 -34.81 15.18
CA PHE A 235 2.98 -33.80 14.12
C PHE A 235 4.35 -33.53 13.52
N ARG A 236 4.40 -33.35 12.20
CA ARG A 236 5.58 -32.97 11.42
C ARG A 236 5.17 -31.89 10.44
N CYS A 237 5.78 -30.72 10.56
CA CYS A 237 5.52 -29.54 9.75
C CYS A 237 6.70 -29.24 8.83
N ASP A 238 6.41 -28.88 7.59
CA ASP A 238 7.39 -28.35 6.64
C ASP A 238 7.29 -26.83 6.63
N PHE A 239 8.32 -26.15 7.11
CA PHE A 239 8.38 -24.69 7.20
C PHE A 239 9.14 -24.04 6.03
N THR A 240 9.51 -24.79 5.01
CA THR A 240 10.38 -24.30 3.91
C THR A 240 9.81 -23.06 3.25
N GLU A 241 8.51 -23.04 2.91
CA GLU A 241 7.87 -21.89 2.28
C GLU A 241 7.73 -20.72 3.25
N LEU A 242 7.32 -20.98 4.48
CA LEU A 242 7.21 -19.94 5.52
C LEU A 242 8.57 -19.29 5.80
N ASP A 243 9.64 -20.07 5.86
CA ASP A 243 11.01 -19.58 6.05
C ASP A 243 11.44 -18.65 4.91
N ARG A 244 11.18 -19.05 3.67
CA ARG A 244 11.51 -18.24 2.49
C ARG A 244 10.71 -16.93 2.49
N TRP A 245 9.42 -16.99 2.80
CA TRP A 245 8.55 -15.83 2.93
C TRP A 245 9.05 -14.88 4.03
N ALA A 246 9.28 -15.41 5.22
CA ALA A 246 9.77 -14.63 6.34
C ALA A 246 11.12 -13.97 6.06
N ALA A 247 12.06 -14.68 5.39
CA ALA A 247 13.34 -14.13 5.00
C ALA A 247 13.16 -12.90 4.08
N VAL A 248 12.30 -12.98 3.04
CA VAL A 248 12.06 -11.84 2.12
C VAL A 248 11.64 -10.57 2.88
N PHE A 249 10.73 -10.68 3.83
CA PHE A 249 10.19 -9.51 4.52
C PHE A 249 11.06 -9.05 5.70
N PHE A 250 11.64 -9.96 6.44
CA PHE A 250 12.58 -9.60 7.52
C PHE A 250 13.86 -8.97 6.97
N ASP A 251 14.41 -9.50 5.86
CA ASP A 251 15.61 -8.93 5.21
C ASP A 251 15.32 -7.55 4.61
N ALA A 252 14.09 -7.29 4.17
CA ALA A 252 13.68 -5.95 3.74
C ALA A 252 13.56 -4.95 4.90
N GLY A 253 13.52 -5.42 6.16
CA GLY A 253 13.46 -4.57 7.34
C GLY A 253 12.11 -4.56 8.07
N MET A 254 11.20 -5.50 7.78
CA MET A 254 10.00 -5.67 8.60
C MET A 254 10.34 -6.30 9.94
N GLU A 255 9.54 -6.00 10.95
CA GLU A 255 9.83 -6.34 12.34
C GLU A 255 9.05 -7.56 12.82
N ARG A 256 7.83 -7.75 12.31
CA ARG A 256 6.91 -8.78 12.79
C ARG A 256 6.21 -9.50 11.65
N MET A 257 5.83 -10.75 11.93
CA MET A 257 5.00 -11.59 11.07
C MET A 257 3.67 -11.87 11.76
N GLU A 258 2.57 -11.64 11.06
CA GLU A 258 1.21 -11.98 11.49
C GLU A 258 0.74 -13.23 10.74
N LEU A 259 0.43 -14.30 11.46
CA LEU A 259 -0.03 -15.57 10.90
C LEU A 259 -1.54 -15.70 11.01
N PHE A 260 -2.20 -15.84 9.88
CA PHE A 260 -3.65 -16.06 9.71
C PHE A 260 -3.96 -17.55 9.60
N GLN A 261 -5.10 -17.98 10.02
CA GLN A 261 -5.96 -17.59 11.12
C GLN A 261 -6.07 -18.80 12.02
N ALA A 262 -6.01 -18.61 13.34
CA ALA A 262 -6.18 -19.71 14.29
C ALA A 262 -7.65 -20.11 14.47
N GLY A 263 -8.57 -19.17 14.26
CA GLY A 263 -10.00 -19.39 14.34
C GLY A 263 -10.72 -19.10 13.02
N ARG A 264 -11.90 -19.66 12.88
CA ARG A 264 -12.82 -19.39 11.77
C ARG A 264 -14.22 -19.05 12.31
N SER A 265 -14.91 -18.16 11.64
CA SER A 265 -16.33 -17.87 11.93
C SER A 265 -17.23 -18.95 11.38
N THR A 266 -18.21 -19.38 12.17
CA THR A 266 -19.20 -20.42 11.78
C THR A 266 -20.34 -19.88 10.91
N ALA A 267 -20.52 -18.56 10.92
CA ALA A 267 -21.53 -17.83 10.13
C ALA A 267 -20.99 -16.42 9.86
N SER A 268 -21.78 -15.56 9.18
CA SER A 268 -21.48 -14.13 9.10
C SER A 268 -21.37 -13.53 10.50
N VAL A 269 -20.40 -12.65 10.72
CA VAL A 269 -20.04 -12.12 12.06
C VAL A 269 -21.15 -11.30 12.71
N ASP A 270 -22.06 -10.72 11.93
CA ASP A 270 -23.26 -10.01 12.38
C ASP A 270 -24.39 -10.96 12.82
N ASN A 271 -24.31 -12.26 12.51
CA ASN A 271 -25.28 -13.25 12.94
C ASN A 271 -25.08 -13.57 14.44
N PRO A 272 -26.11 -13.38 15.32
CA PRO A 272 -25.98 -13.69 16.75
C PRO A 272 -25.61 -15.14 17.08
N ALA A 273 -25.86 -16.08 16.15
CA ALA A 273 -25.46 -17.48 16.29
C ALA A 273 -24.01 -17.74 15.90
N CYS A 274 -23.31 -16.75 15.34
CA CYS A 274 -21.90 -16.89 14.98
C CYS A 274 -21.05 -17.23 16.20
N ARG A 275 -20.11 -18.15 16.00
CA ARG A 275 -19.08 -18.53 16.96
C ARG A 275 -17.74 -18.56 16.25
N ILE A 276 -16.67 -18.37 17.02
CA ILE A 276 -15.31 -18.59 16.54
C ILE A 276 -14.88 -20.00 16.98
N GLU A 277 -14.59 -20.84 16.01
CA GLU A 277 -14.10 -22.20 16.24
C GLU A 277 -12.64 -22.33 15.83
N PRO A 278 -11.87 -23.28 16.39
CA PRO A 278 -10.54 -23.58 15.90
C PRO A 278 -10.55 -23.85 14.40
N ASN A 279 -9.60 -23.24 13.68
CA ASN A 279 -9.48 -23.44 12.24
C ASN A 279 -9.09 -24.89 11.94
N ASP A 280 -9.82 -25.52 11.03
CA ASP A 280 -9.57 -26.92 10.62
C ASP A 280 -8.44 -26.97 9.59
N LEU A 281 -7.19 -26.90 10.09
CA LEU A 281 -5.99 -26.92 9.26
C LEU A 281 -5.86 -28.24 8.50
N ALA A 282 -5.34 -28.16 7.28
CA ALA A 282 -5.05 -29.35 6.48
C ALA A 282 -3.89 -30.15 7.08
N VAL A 283 -4.20 -31.33 7.64
CA VAL A 283 -3.22 -32.25 8.19
C VAL A 283 -3.39 -33.63 7.52
N THR A 284 -2.34 -34.14 6.91
CA THR A 284 -2.33 -35.50 6.34
C THR A 284 -2.10 -36.51 7.45
N VAL A 285 -3.15 -37.23 7.87
CA VAL A 285 -3.08 -38.28 8.89
C VAL A 285 -2.69 -39.60 8.21
N LYS A 286 -1.59 -40.23 8.67
CA LYS A 286 -1.06 -41.47 8.09
C LYS A 286 -1.72 -42.73 8.62
N ASP A 287 -2.23 -42.69 9.85
CA ASP A 287 -2.88 -43.84 10.49
C ASP A 287 -4.39 -43.83 10.20
N LYS A 288 -4.88 -44.91 9.58
CA LYS A 288 -6.27 -45.01 9.11
C LYS A 288 -7.33 -45.00 10.23
N ASP A 289 -6.93 -45.36 11.43
CA ASP A 289 -7.79 -45.44 12.63
C ASP A 289 -7.71 -44.16 13.51
N VAL A 290 -7.09 -43.08 12.98
CA VAL A 290 -6.99 -41.81 13.67
C VAL A 290 -7.82 -40.74 12.97
N VAL A 291 -8.65 -40.06 13.74
CA VAL A 291 -9.37 -38.84 13.32
C VAL A 291 -8.98 -37.73 14.28
N LEU A 292 -8.45 -36.63 13.75
CA LEU A 292 -8.09 -35.45 14.53
C LEU A 292 -9.17 -34.38 14.45
N THR A 293 -9.55 -33.82 15.58
CA THR A 293 -10.42 -32.64 15.63
C THR A 293 -9.69 -31.39 15.14
N ALA A 294 -10.41 -30.34 14.76
CA ALA A 294 -9.83 -29.04 14.37
C ALA A 294 -8.91 -28.49 15.49
N GLU A 295 -9.34 -28.58 16.75
CA GLU A 295 -8.53 -28.16 17.90
C GLU A 295 -7.23 -28.97 18.01
N GLN A 296 -7.28 -30.28 17.87
CA GLN A 296 -6.07 -31.14 17.92
C GLN A 296 -5.09 -30.79 16.81
N LYS A 297 -5.59 -30.54 15.58
CA LYS A 297 -4.77 -30.10 14.45
C LYS A 297 -4.14 -28.75 14.73
N LEU A 298 -4.93 -27.77 15.18
CA LEU A 298 -4.43 -26.44 15.50
C LEU A 298 -3.35 -26.49 16.59
N ARG A 299 -3.60 -27.18 17.71
CA ARG A 299 -2.61 -27.35 18.80
C ARG A 299 -1.33 -28.01 18.30
N GLY A 300 -1.45 -29.03 17.48
CA GLY A 300 -0.29 -29.74 16.91
C GLY A 300 0.57 -28.86 16.02
N VAL A 301 -0.06 -28.11 15.11
CA VAL A 301 0.64 -27.18 14.22
C VAL A 301 1.29 -26.04 15.01
N LEU A 302 0.56 -25.44 15.96
CA LEU A 302 1.10 -24.35 16.78
C LEU A 302 2.27 -24.80 17.67
N GLY A 303 2.22 -26.02 18.25
CA GLY A 303 3.31 -26.56 19.05
C GLY A 303 4.59 -26.80 18.22
N GLU A 304 4.47 -27.26 16.98
CA GLU A 304 5.64 -27.38 16.09
C GLU A 304 6.11 -25.99 15.59
N LEU A 305 5.19 -25.07 15.33
CA LEU A 305 5.50 -23.69 14.95
C LEU A 305 6.26 -22.96 16.07
N GLU A 306 5.85 -23.10 17.33
CA GLU A 306 6.54 -22.48 18.47
C GLU A 306 8.00 -22.97 18.58
N LYS A 307 8.24 -24.28 18.45
CA LYS A 307 9.60 -24.85 18.40
C LYS A 307 10.41 -24.26 17.25
N HIS A 308 9.79 -24.12 16.07
CA HIS A 308 10.43 -23.57 14.88
C HIS A 308 10.77 -22.09 15.06
N VAL A 309 9.82 -21.29 15.56
CA VAL A 309 10.00 -19.86 15.85
C VAL A 309 11.15 -19.62 16.82
N ARG A 310 11.24 -20.43 17.88
CA ARG A 310 12.38 -20.36 18.82
C ARG A 310 13.70 -20.74 18.15
N LYS A 311 13.73 -21.82 17.36
CA LYS A 311 14.90 -22.25 16.59
C LYS A 311 15.41 -21.18 15.62
N ARG A 312 14.48 -20.44 14.99
CA ARG A 312 14.80 -19.35 14.04
C ARG A 312 15.14 -18.02 14.72
N GLY A 313 15.01 -17.91 16.04
CA GLY A 313 15.20 -16.65 16.77
C GLY A 313 14.10 -15.61 16.50
N TRP A 314 12.90 -16.05 16.10
CA TRP A 314 11.76 -15.17 15.81
C TRP A 314 10.84 -14.97 17.01
N HIS A 315 11.19 -15.49 18.17
CA HIS A 315 10.40 -15.31 19.39
C HIS A 315 10.16 -13.81 19.65
N GLY A 316 8.91 -13.45 19.92
CA GLY A 316 8.48 -12.06 20.06
C GLY A 316 8.28 -11.28 18.74
N ARG A 317 8.56 -11.91 17.60
CA ARG A 317 8.32 -11.31 16.26
C ARG A 317 7.13 -11.94 15.52
N VAL A 318 6.52 -12.97 16.06
CA VAL A 318 5.40 -13.69 15.46
C VAL A 318 4.14 -13.40 16.26
N MET A 319 3.07 -13.04 15.57
CA MET A 319 1.73 -12.84 16.11
C MET A 319 0.78 -13.84 15.44
N ILE A 320 -0.18 -14.36 16.19
CA ILE A 320 -1.21 -15.25 15.66
C ILE A 320 -2.53 -14.49 15.63
N HIS A 321 -3.07 -14.31 14.45
CA HIS A 321 -4.39 -13.75 14.25
C HIS A 321 -5.46 -14.78 14.59
N ILE A 322 -6.35 -14.44 15.51
CA ILE A 322 -7.39 -15.38 15.95
C ILE A 322 -8.53 -15.40 14.96
N SER A 323 -9.18 -14.25 14.74
CA SER A 323 -10.32 -14.11 13.84
C SER A 323 -10.50 -12.66 13.46
N ASP A 324 -10.98 -12.42 12.25
CA ASP A 324 -11.27 -11.09 11.74
C ASP A 324 -12.62 -10.58 12.26
N GLU A 325 -12.68 -9.33 12.64
CA GLU A 325 -13.87 -8.56 13.03
C GLU A 325 -14.91 -9.31 13.91
N PRO A 326 -14.51 -9.97 15.01
CA PRO A 326 -15.47 -10.70 15.84
C PRO A 326 -16.40 -9.73 16.56
N PHE A 327 -17.70 -9.93 16.46
CA PHE A 327 -18.66 -9.16 17.22
C PHE A 327 -18.70 -9.58 18.70
N ILE A 328 -19.30 -8.74 19.56
CA ILE A 328 -19.32 -8.95 21.01
C ILE A 328 -19.90 -10.33 21.42
N HIS A 329 -20.87 -10.84 20.70
CA HIS A 329 -21.48 -12.15 20.97
C HIS A 329 -20.55 -13.32 20.64
N CYS A 330 -19.48 -13.10 19.83
CA CYS A 330 -18.44 -14.10 19.54
C CYS A 330 -17.37 -14.14 20.64
N GLU A 331 -17.34 -13.18 21.56
CA GLU A 331 -16.26 -13.01 22.54
C GLU A 331 -15.94 -14.26 23.36
N PRO A 332 -16.93 -15.02 23.91
CA PRO A 332 -16.59 -16.24 24.66
C PRO A 332 -15.82 -17.27 23.82
N SER A 333 -16.34 -17.55 22.61
CA SER A 333 -15.70 -18.53 21.71
C SER A 333 -14.36 -18.01 21.14
N TYR A 334 -14.21 -16.70 20.94
CA TYR A 334 -12.93 -16.08 20.60
C TYR A 334 -11.89 -16.32 21.70
N ARG A 335 -12.26 -16.14 22.98
CA ARG A 335 -11.39 -16.39 24.12
C ARG A 335 -10.95 -17.84 24.22
N ASP A 336 -11.83 -18.80 23.87
CA ASP A 336 -11.51 -20.22 23.86
C ASP A 336 -10.39 -20.51 22.84
N VAL A 337 -10.52 -20.00 21.60
CA VAL A 337 -9.48 -20.15 20.59
C VAL A 337 -8.19 -19.41 20.98
N ALA A 338 -8.30 -18.22 21.56
CA ALA A 338 -7.14 -17.48 22.07
C ALA A 338 -6.42 -18.23 23.21
N ALA A 339 -7.16 -18.99 24.02
CA ALA A 339 -6.56 -19.84 25.05
C ALA A 339 -5.77 -21.01 24.44
N ILE A 340 -6.27 -21.61 23.35
CA ILE A 340 -5.53 -22.63 22.59
C ILE A 340 -4.18 -22.07 22.11
N VAL A 341 -4.19 -20.89 21.50
CA VAL A 341 -2.97 -20.24 20.99
C VAL A 341 -1.98 -19.94 22.10
N ARG A 342 -2.45 -19.47 23.27
CA ARG A 342 -1.58 -19.15 24.41
C ARG A 342 -0.96 -20.36 25.10
N GLN A 343 -1.58 -21.54 24.96
CA GLN A 343 -1.10 -22.80 25.56
C GLN A 343 -0.16 -23.60 24.65
N ALA A 344 -0.07 -23.25 23.39
CA ALA A 344 0.84 -23.85 22.44
C ALA A 344 2.24 -23.21 22.52
#